data_0ef430fda5019ac6641f492ffde0f6d8
#
_entry.id   0ef430fda5019ac6641f492ffde0f6d8
#
_cell.length_a   1.000
_cell.length_b   1.000
_cell.length_c   1.000
_cell.angle_alpha   90.00
_cell.angle_beta   90.00
_cell.angle_gamma   90.00
#
_symmetry.space_group_name_H-M   'P 1'
#
loop_
_entity.id
_entity.type
_entity.pdbx_description
1 polymer ?
#
loop_
_entity_poly.entity_id
_entity_poly.type
_entity_poly.pdbx_seq_one_letter_code
_entity_poly.pdbx_strand_id
1 'polypeptide(L)'
;MIARIACLPLIALLCLRAGFIELRADSEWRPWFEKIHSRLADTLTAPQRSSLGKPPVRLTDGKNPGVESADRQVVVSDTALELWGRLALAIGRDAACPGYLAEFLRRCADAPDGLAPLPDPAEIPSKKPRKPVTDDRNQQLTAFNQLAATWVATELVRTSLGSALDPANRTDAQALETLREGTRLAARSGYTSEALQSLVSALPAGTPTPVWARSLLPSQTLGPALAKEIKKVERKALGR
;
A
#
# COMPACT_ATOMS: atom_id res chain seq x y z
N MET A 1 -27.97 -44.94 40.87
CA MET A 1 -28.65 -44.57 39.61
C MET A 1 -28.63 -43.08 39.47
N ILE A 2 -28.17 -42.57 38.36
CA ILE A 2 -28.30 -41.17 37.83
C ILE A 2 -27.50 -40.10 38.54
N ALA A 3 -26.34 -39.76 37.99
CA ALA A 3 -25.80 -38.39 37.83
C ALA A 3 -24.58 -38.40 36.85
N ARG A 4 -24.85 -38.62 35.60
CA ARG A 4 -23.94 -38.26 34.50
C ARG A 4 -24.79 -37.37 33.58
N ILE A 5 -24.18 -36.31 33.09
CA ILE A 5 -24.65 -35.36 32.08
C ILE A 5 -24.80 -33.95 32.67
N ALA A 6 -23.72 -33.16 32.62
CA ALA A 6 -23.80 -31.68 32.47
C ALA A 6 -22.43 -30.99 32.41
N CYS A 7 -21.37 -31.61 31.84
CA CYS A 7 -20.07 -30.93 31.70
C CYS A 7 -19.52 -30.77 30.26
N LEU A 8 -20.28 -31.18 29.26
CA LEU A 8 -19.79 -31.14 27.87
C LEU A 8 -20.02 -29.83 27.07
N PRO A 9 -21.00 -28.96 27.36
CA PRO A 9 -21.15 -27.75 26.56
C PRO A 9 -20.24 -26.58 26.99
N LEU A 10 -19.70 -26.60 28.22
CA LEU A 10 -18.90 -25.47 28.72
C LEU A 10 -17.46 -25.49 28.19
N ILE A 11 -16.91 -26.68 27.95
CA ILE A 11 -15.54 -26.82 27.39
C ILE A 11 -15.53 -26.46 25.91
N ALA A 12 -16.59 -26.76 25.16
CA ALA A 12 -16.70 -26.38 23.76
C ALA A 12 -16.82 -24.84 23.57
N LEU A 13 -17.46 -24.15 24.53
CA LEU A 13 -17.61 -22.69 24.47
C LEU A 13 -16.31 -21.94 24.87
N LEU A 14 -15.49 -22.53 25.74
CA LEU A 14 -14.19 -21.98 26.13
C LEU A 14 -13.11 -22.19 25.03
N CYS A 15 -13.19 -23.29 24.30
CA CYS A 15 -12.31 -23.51 23.14
C CYS A 15 -12.63 -22.58 21.95
N LEU A 16 -13.87 -22.13 21.81
CA LEU A 16 -14.25 -21.14 20.77
C LEU A 16 -13.82 -19.70 21.09
N ARG A 17 -13.49 -19.38 22.35
CA ARG A 17 -12.96 -18.06 22.72
C ARG A 17 -11.42 -18.00 22.82
N ALA A 18 -10.75 -19.14 22.93
CA ALA A 18 -9.28 -19.21 22.99
C ALA A 18 -8.62 -19.49 21.62
N GLY A 19 -9.40 -19.62 20.57
CA GLY A 19 -8.94 -20.06 19.25
C GLY A 19 -8.80 -18.99 18.18
N PHE A 20 -8.87 -17.70 18.51
CA PHE A 20 -8.41 -16.63 17.63
C PHE A 20 -7.00 -16.17 18.03
N ILE A 21 -6.06 -17.09 18.19
CA ILE A 21 -4.75 -16.86 17.63
C ILE A 21 -4.98 -17.02 16.13
N GLU A 22 -5.27 -15.90 15.44
CA GLU A 22 -5.04 -15.83 14.01
C GLU A 22 -3.59 -16.25 13.82
N LEU A 23 -3.37 -17.51 13.45
CA LEU A 23 -2.26 -17.89 12.63
C LEU A 23 -2.39 -16.91 11.44
N ARG A 24 -1.60 -15.83 11.45
CA ARG A 24 -1.48 -14.93 10.32
C ARG A 24 -1.06 -15.83 9.17
N ALA A 25 -2.01 -16.25 8.38
CA ALA A 25 -1.75 -16.86 7.10
C ALA A 25 -0.82 -15.87 6.40
N ASP A 26 0.29 -16.35 5.85
CA ASP A 26 1.18 -15.56 5.01
C ASP A 26 0.29 -14.71 4.10
N SER A 27 0.49 -13.39 4.13
CA SER A 27 -0.36 -12.47 3.38
C SER A 27 -0.56 -13.01 1.97
N GLU A 28 -1.81 -13.13 1.51
CA GLU A 28 -2.13 -13.62 0.15
C GLU A 28 -1.41 -12.81 -0.94
N TRP A 29 -0.89 -11.63 -0.58
CA TRP A 29 -0.16 -10.70 -1.44
C TRP A 29 1.34 -11.00 -1.55
N ARG A 30 1.90 -11.81 -0.65
CA ARG A 30 3.35 -12.12 -0.59
C ARG A 30 3.88 -12.69 -1.91
N PRO A 31 3.27 -13.70 -2.56
CA PRO A 31 3.79 -14.25 -3.82
C PRO A 31 3.81 -13.23 -4.98
N TRP A 32 2.86 -12.28 -4.97
CA TRP A 32 2.82 -11.20 -5.95
C TRP A 32 3.89 -10.17 -5.67
N PHE A 33 4.07 -9.82 -4.41
CA PHE A 33 5.09 -8.89 -3.96
C PHE A 33 6.51 -9.38 -4.26
N GLU A 34 6.80 -10.66 -4.07
CA GLU A 34 8.09 -11.27 -4.40
C GLU A 34 8.45 -11.09 -5.88
N LYS A 35 7.50 -11.23 -6.79
CA LYS A 35 7.69 -10.97 -8.22
C LYS A 35 7.97 -9.49 -8.50
N ILE A 36 7.28 -8.59 -7.79
CA ILE A 36 7.44 -7.15 -7.96
C ILE A 36 8.84 -6.72 -7.55
N HIS A 37 9.27 -7.03 -6.33
CA HIS A 37 10.55 -6.56 -5.84
C HIS A 37 11.74 -7.19 -6.59
N SER A 38 11.64 -8.45 -7.02
CA SER A 38 12.64 -9.08 -7.87
C SER A 38 12.81 -8.29 -9.18
N ARG A 39 11.71 -7.99 -9.87
CA ARG A 39 11.72 -7.23 -11.12
C ARG A 39 12.25 -5.81 -10.97
N LEU A 40 11.92 -5.14 -9.86
CA LEU A 40 12.49 -3.83 -9.52
C LEU A 40 14.00 -3.92 -9.30
N ALA A 41 14.46 -4.92 -8.55
CA ALA A 41 15.88 -5.14 -8.27
C ALA A 41 16.70 -5.38 -9.56
N ASP A 42 16.14 -6.12 -10.52
CA ASP A 42 16.77 -6.37 -11.83
C ASP A 42 16.90 -5.09 -12.67
N THR A 43 16.01 -4.13 -12.47
CA THR A 43 15.99 -2.86 -13.22
C THR A 43 16.91 -1.79 -12.63
N LEU A 44 17.39 -1.98 -11.39
CA LEU A 44 18.33 -1.06 -10.75
C LEU A 44 19.64 -0.95 -11.56
N THR A 45 20.20 0.26 -11.60
CA THR A 45 21.53 0.50 -12.15
C THR A 45 22.62 -0.14 -11.29
N ALA A 46 23.80 -0.39 -11.85
CA ALA A 46 24.92 -0.97 -11.11
C ALA A 46 25.30 -0.14 -9.85
N PRO A 47 25.38 1.21 -9.91
CA PRO A 47 25.61 2.03 -8.72
C PRO A 47 24.51 1.88 -7.66
N GLN A 48 23.21 1.86 -8.06
CA GLN A 48 22.12 1.67 -7.13
C GLN A 48 22.19 0.30 -6.44
N ARG A 49 22.47 -0.77 -7.20
CA ARG A 49 22.62 -2.12 -6.63
C ARG A 49 23.79 -2.21 -5.66
N SER A 50 24.91 -1.57 -5.94
CA SER A 50 26.09 -1.62 -5.04
C SER A 50 25.87 -0.85 -3.75
N SER A 51 25.00 0.16 -3.72
CA SER A 51 24.66 0.93 -2.52
C SER A 51 23.64 0.25 -1.61
N LEU A 52 22.93 -0.77 -2.11
CA LEU A 52 21.91 -1.51 -1.34
C LEU A 52 22.50 -2.76 -0.65
N GLY A 53 21.83 -3.19 0.42
CA GLY A 53 22.10 -4.48 1.09
C GLY A 53 21.64 -5.67 0.23
N LYS A 54 21.96 -6.87 0.69
CA LYS A 54 21.56 -8.12 0.01
C LYS A 54 20.75 -9.00 0.98
N PRO A 55 19.48 -9.28 0.71
CA PRO A 55 18.67 -8.79 -0.42
C PRO A 55 18.34 -7.29 -0.30
N PRO A 56 18.04 -6.59 -1.42
CA PRO A 56 17.70 -5.16 -1.37
C PRO A 56 16.33 -4.89 -0.72
N VAL A 57 15.44 -5.87 -0.72
CA VAL A 57 14.11 -5.81 -0.09
C VAL A 57 13.93 -6.99 0.84
N ARG A 58 13.38 -6.74 2.02
CA ARG A 58 13.07 -7.75 3.04
C ARG A 58 11.64 -7.58 3.53
N LEU A 59 10.93 -8.68 3.70
CA LEU A 59 9.64 -8.74 4.37
C LEU A 59 9.83 -8.94 5.88
N THR A 60 8.89 -8.40 6.66
CA THR A 60 8.87 -8.53 8.12
C THR A 60 7.44 -8.61 8.63
N ASP A 61 7.24 -9.31 9.73
CA ASP A 61 5.96 -9.43 10.44
C ASP A 61 5.68 -8.16 11.26
N GLY A 62 5.54 -7.02 10.60
CA GLY A 62 5.25 -5.74 11.24
C GLY A 62 3.77 -5.55 11.54
N LYS A 63 3.42 -4.98 12.71
CA LYS A 63 2.03 -4.68 13.08
C LYS A 63 1.50 -3.41 12.39
N ASN A 64 2.37 -2.48 12.06
CA ASN A 64 2.01 -1.22 11.41
C ASN A 64 2.29 -1.31 9.90
N PRO A 65 1.41 -0.76 9.04
CA PRO A 65 1.68 -0.69 7.62
C PRO A 65 2.85 0.27 7.38
N GLY A 66 4.04 -0.29 7.18
CA GLY A 66 5.26 0.47 7.02
C GLY A 66 6.13 -0.04 5.89
N VAL A 67 6.80 0.91 5.24
CA VAL A 67 7.94 0.65 4.36
C VAL A 67 9.06 1.54 4.87
N GLU A 68 10.14 0.91 5.30
CA GLU A 68 11.25 1.58 5.97
C GLU A 68 12.57 1.24 5.29
N SER A 69 13.59 2.07 5.51
CA SER A 69 14.96 1.75 5.14
C SER A 69 15.74 1.40 6.41
N ALA A 70 16.26 0.18 6.45
CA ALA A 70 17.13 -0.29 7.53
C ALA A 70 18.28 -1.10 6.92
N ASP A 71 19.50 -0.90 7.41
CA ASP A 71 20.69 -1.65 7.00
C ASP A 71 20.93 -1.66 5.49
N ARG A 72 20.64 -0.55 4.81
CA ARG A 72 20.69 -0.41 3.35
C ARG A 72 19.70 -1.31 2.60
N GLN A 73 18.66 -1.77 3.26
CA GLN A 73 17.56 -2.56 2.71
C GLN A 73 16.26 -1.80 2.83
N VAL A 74 15.33 -2.07 1.92
CA VAL A 74 13.93 -1.69 2.07
C VAL A 74 13.23 -2.80 2.86
N VAL A 75 12.65 -2.45 4.00
CA VAL A 75 11.90 -3.36 4.85
C VAL A 75 10.42 -3.08 4.67
N VAL A 76 9.66 -4.09 4.28
CA VAL A 76 8.21 -3.99 4.05
C VAL A 76 7.49 -4.89 5.05
N SER A 77 6.51 -4.36 5.75
CA SER A 77 5.69 -5.16 6.67
C SER A 77 4.58 -5.92 5.96
N ASP A 78 4.18 -7.08 6.47
CA ASP A 78 3.00 -7.80 5.98
C ASP A 78 1.73 -6.95 6.08
N THR A 79 1.64 -6.10 7.08
CA THR A 79 0.53 -5.13 7.23
C THR A 79 0.53 -4.08 6.11
N ALA A 80 1.70 -3.71 5.54
CA ALA A 80 1.76 -2.85 4.36
C ALA A 80 1.19 -3.57 3.13
N LEU A 81 1.48 -4.86 2.96
CA LEU A 81 0.90 -5.65 1.86
C LEU A 81 -0.63 -5.71 1.98
N GLU A 82 -1.14 -5.90 3.19
CA GLU A 82 -2.58 -5.91 3.47
C GLU A 82 -3.22 -4.54 3.16
N LEU A 83 -2.59 -3.44 3.57
CA LEU A 83 -3.05 -2.09 3.24
C LEU A 83 -3.10 -1.88 1.72
N TRP A 84 -2.05 -2.25 0.99
CA TRP A 84 -2.04 -2.11 -0.47
C TRP A 84 -3.10 -2.98 -1.14
N GLY A 85 -3.37 -4.17 -0.62
CA GLY A 85 -4.46 -5.03 -1.08
C GLY A 85 -5.83 -4.38 -0.90
N ARG A 86 -6.11 -3.79 0.26
CA ARG A 86 -7.34 -3.05 0.53
C ARG A 86 -7.46 -1.77 -0.30
N LEU A 87 -6.36 -1.02 -0.47
CA LEU A 87 -6.32 0.14 -1.36
C LEU A 87 -6.64 -0.25 -2.80
N ALA A 88 -6.05 -1.34 -3.29
CA ALA A 88 -6.30 -1.86 -4.64
C ALA A 88 -7.77 -2.23 -4.85
N LEU A 89 -8.40 -2.87 -3.84
CA LEU A 89 -9.82 -3.18 -3.87
C LEU A 89 -10.68 -1.91 -3.83
N ALA A 90 -10.32 -0.93 -2.99
CA ALA A 90 -11.04 0.34 -2.90
C ALA A 90 -10.96 1.14 -4.22
N ILE A 91 -9.81 1.14 -4.90
CA ILE A 91 -9.63 1.74 -6.23
C ILE A 91 -10.56 1.08 -7.25
N GLY A 92 -10.61 -0.26 -7.26
CA GLY A 92 -11.52 -0.99 -8.15
C GLY A 92 -12.99 -0.65 -7.90
N ARG A 93 -13.41 -0.59 -6.66
CA ARG A 93 -14.78 -0.26 -6.26
C ARG A 93 -15.17 1.19 -6.54
N ASP A 94 -14.23 2.11 -6.53
CA ASP A 94 -14.49 3.55 -6.78
C ASP A 94 -15.06 3.80 -8.18
N ALA A 95 -14.72 2.96 -9.16
CA ALA A 95 -15.26 3.03 -10.51
C ALA A 95 -16.79 2.75 -10.56
N ALA A 96 -17.29 1.84 -9.71
CA ALA A 96 -18.71 1.51 -9.61
C ALA A 96 -19.44 2.36 -8.55
N CYS A 97 -18.73 2.81 -7.54
CA CYS A 97 -19.24 3.59 -6.41
C CYS A 97 -18.33 4.82 -6.18
N PRO A 98 -18.49 5.90 -6.95
CA PRO A 98 -17.65 7.10 -6.84
C PRO A 98 -17.64 7.66 -5.41
N GLY A 99 -16.44 7.94 -4.90
CA GLY A 99 -16.21 8.38 -3.52
C GLY A 99 -15.87 7.24 -2.55
N TYR A 100 -15.89 5.97 -3.01
CA TYR A 100 -15.56 4.81 -2.19
C TYR A 100 -14.10 4.88 -1.68
N LEU A 101 -13.17 5.17 -2.59
CA LEU A 101 -11.76 5.31 -2.24
C LEU A 101 -11.53 6.46 -1.24
N ALA A 102 -12.15 7.61 -1.45
CA ALA A 102 -12.02 8.76 -0.54
C ALA A 102 -12.54 8.43 0.87
N GLU A 103 -13.67 7.74 0.98
CA GLU A 103 -14.20 7.31 2.28
C GLU A 103 -13.30 6.26 2.95
N PHE A 104 -12.77 5.30 2.20
CA PHE A 104 -11.82 4.34 2.73
C PHE A 104 -10.56 5.04 3.27
N LEU A 105 -10.00 6.00 2.52
CA LEU A 105 -8.83 6.78 2.95
C LEU A 105 -9.11 7.60 4.21
N ARG A 106 -10.30 8.19 4.33
CA ARG A 106 -10.73 8.89 5.55
C ARG A 106 -10.73 7.94 6.75
N ARG A 107 -11.30 6.74 6.61
CA ARG A 107 -11.29 5.72 7.68
C ARG A 107 -9.88 5.28 8.06
N CYS A 108 -9.00 5.09 7.08
CA CYS A 108 -7.60 4.77 7.34
C CYS A 108 -6.85 5.89 8.07
N ALA A 109 -7.20 7.15 7.83
CA ALA A 109 -6.63 8.29 8.55
C ALA A 109 -7.06 8.34 10.03
N ASP A 110 -8.28 7.89 10.31
CA ASP A 110 -8.86 7.83 11.67
C ASP A 110 -8.47 6.55 12.43
N ALA A 111 -7.94 5.53 11.74
CA ALA A 111 -7.56 4.26 12.36
C ALA A 111 -6.20 4.37 13.07
N PRO A 112 -6.05 3.85 14.31
CA PRO A 112 -4.81 3.95 15.08
C PRO A 112 -3.59 3.31 14.39
N ASP A 113 -3.81 2.22 13.66
CA ASP A 113 -2.81 1.48 12.90
C ASP A 113 -2.80 1.82 11.40
N GLY A 114 -3.64 2.77 10.97
CA GLY A 114 -3.77 3.15 9.57
C GLY A 114 -4.46 2.09 8.69
N LEU A 115 -4.98 1.02 9.27
CA LEU A 115 -5.60 -0.11 8.56
C LEU A 115 -7.09 -0.24 8.90
N ALA A 116 -7.94 0.55 8.27
CA ALA A 116 -9.38 0.48 8.45
C ALA A 116 -10.04 -0.69 7.70
N PRO A 117 -11.20 -1.18 8.17
CA PRO A 117 -12.04 -2.05 7.36
C PRO A 117 -12.57 -1.31 6.13
N LEU A 118 -12.80 -2.06 5.06
CA LEU A 118 -13.45 -1.51 3.86
C LEU A 118 -14.87 -1.04 4.19
N PRO A 119 -15.30 0.14 3.71
CA PRO A 119 -16.66 0.61 3.93
C PRO A 119 -17.68 -0.28 3.19
N ASP A 120 -18.91 -0.34 3.73
CA ASP A 120 -20.02 -0.88 2.95
C ASP A 120 -20.33 0.11 1.81
N PRO A 121 -20.42 -0.34 0.53
CA PRO A 121 -20.86 0.51 -0.55
C PRO A 121 -22.20 1.21 -0.28
N ALA A 122 -23.08 0.62 0.53
CA ALA A 122 -24.36 1.22 0.92
C ALA A 122 -24.19 2.49 1.77
N GLU A 123 -23.10 2.63 2.50
CA GLU A 123 -22.81 3.78 3.36
C GLU A 123 -22.25 4.99 2.59
N ILE A 124 -21.79 4.80 1.34
CA ILE A 124 -21.21 5.89 0.55
C ILE A 124 -22.33 6.79 0.01
N PRO A 125 -22.31 8.09 0.29
CA PRO A 125 -23.31 9.01 -0.27
C PRO A 125 -23.26 9.02 -1.80
N SER A 126 -24.38 8.78 -2.48
CA SER A 126 -24.46 8.80 -3.94
C SER A 126 -25.68 9.56 -4.41
N LYS A 127 -25.47 10.49 -5.36
CA LYS A 127 -26.55 11.22 -6.06
C LYS A 127 -27.11 10.46 -7.25
N LYS A 128 -26.49 9.35 -7.65
CA LYS A 128 -26.89 8.54 -8.82
C LYS A 128 -27.19 7.10 -8.40
N PRO A 129 -28.05 6.39 -9.14
CA PRO A 129 -28.23 4.95 -8.96
C PRO A 129 -26.88 4.25 -9.00
N ARG A 130 -26.61 3.39 -8.03
CA ARG A 130 -25.37 2.64 -7.95
C ARG A 130 -25.39 1.48 -8.92
N LYS A 131 -24.27 1.27 -9.60
CA LYS A 131 -24.04 0.00 -10.29
C LYS A 131 -23.73 -1.08 -9.24
N PRO A 132 -24.07 -2.34 -9.49
CA PRO A 132 -23.61 -3.43 -8.67
C PRO A 132 -22.09 -3.37 -8.55
N VAL A 133 -21.57 -3.39 -7.32
CA VAL A 133 -20.13 -3.46 -7.08
C VAL A 133 -19.73 -4.92 -7.19
N THR A 134 -18.97 -5.26 -8.21
CA THR A 134 -18.37 -6.58 -8.38
C THR A 134 -16.86 -6.45 -8.27
N ASP A 135 -16.27 -7.28 -7.40
CA ASP A 135 -14.82 -7.29 -7.22
C ASP A 135 -14.17 -8.05 -8.39
N ASP A 136 -13.43 -7.34 -9.23
CA ASP A 136 -12.61 -7.93 -10.29
C ASP A 136 -11.20 -8.21 -9.75
N ARG A 137 -10.88 -9.48 -9.57
CA ARG A 137 -9.59 -9.93 -9.07
C ARG A 137 -8.41 -9.47 -9.93
N ASN A 138 -8.57 -9.43 -11.25
CA ASN A 138 -7.50 -9.00 -12.15
C ASN A 138 -7.25 -7.49 -12.02
N GLN A 139 -8.31 -6.70 -11.91
CA GLN A 139 -8.21 -5.27 -11.65
C GLN A 139 -7.56 -5.00 -10.28
N GLN A 140 -7.96 -5.73 -9.27
CA GLN A 140 -7.37 -5.65 -7.93
C GLN A 140 -5.87 -5.98 -7.94
N LEU A 141 -5.47 -7.09 -8.58
CA LEU A 141 -4.06 -7.47 -8.72
C LEU A 141 -3.25 -6.43 -9.50
N THR A 142 -3.83 -5.87 -10.56
CA THR A 142 -3.19 -4.80 -11.32
C THR A 142 -2.94 -3.57 -10.46
N ALA A 143 -3.94 -3.11 -9.73
CA ALA A 143 -3.83 -1.96 -8.83
C ALA A 143 -2.84 -2.23 -7.67
N PHE A 144 -2.87 -3.43 -7.08
CA PHE A 144 -1.88 -3.83 -6.07
C PHE A 144 -0.46 -3.78 -6.62
N ASN A 145 -0.21 -4.38 -7.79
CA ASN A 145 1.11 -4.39 -8.42
C ASN A 145 1.62 -2.97 -8.68
N GLN A 146 0.77 -2.06 -9.15
CA GLN A 146 1.10 -0.67 -9.42
C GLN A 146 1.47 0.10 -8.13
N LEU A 147 0.67 -0.05 -7.07
CA LEU A 147 0.92 0.59 -5.77
C LEU A 147 2.22 0.06 -5.15
N ALA A 148 2.34 -1.25 -5.00
CA ALA A 148 3.50 -1.90 -4.39
C ALA A 148 4.78 -1.57 -5.16
N ALA A 149 4.75 -1.66 -6.50
CA ALA A 149 5.92 -1.36 -7.32
C ALA A 149 6.38 0.10 -7.17
N THR A 150 5.46 1.07 -7.22
CA THR A 150 5.84 2.48 -7.10
C THR A 150 6.33 2.81 -5.70
N TRP A 151 5.71 2.24 -4.68
CA TRP A 151 6.12 2.47 -3.28
C TRP A 151 7.51 1.91 -3.00
N VAL A 152 7.72 0.64 -3.33
CA VAL A 152 9.02 -0.02 -3.13
C VAL A 152 10.11 0.61 -4.00
N ALA A 153 9.80 0.97 -5.26
CA ALA A 153 10.75 1.67 -6.13
C ALA A 153 11.19 3.01 -5.53
N THR A 154 10.26 3.77 -4.94
CA THR A 154 10.57 5.04 -4.27
C THR A 154 11.52 4.83 -3.08
N GLU A 155 11.26 3.79 -2.27
CA GLU A 155 12.12 3.46 -1.14
C GLU A 155 13.50 2.91 -1.56
N LEU A 156 13.55 2.09 -2.61
CA LEU A 156 14.82 1.61 -3.18
C LEU A 156 15.70 2.77 -3.67
N VAL A 157 15.11 3.73 -4.37
CA VAL A 157 15.82 4.94 -4.80
C VAL A 157 16.33 5.70 -3.57
N ARG A 158 15.49 5.98 -2.59
CA ARG A 158 15.84 6.69 -1.37
C ARG A 158 16.98 6.01 -0.63
N THR A 159 16.89 4.71 -0.44
CA THR A 159 17.90 3.90 0.25
C THR A 159 19.22 3.88 -0.53
N SER A 160 19.15 3.80 -1.86
CA SER A 160 20.35 3.78 -2.72
C SER A 160 21.13 5.10 -2.73
N LEU A 161 20.45 6.21 -2.49
CA LEU A 161 21.09 7.54 -2.40
C LEU A 161 21.78 7.78 -1.05
N GLY A 162 21.74 6.81 -0.12
CA GLY A 162 22.29 6.97 1.23
C GLY A 162 21.56 8.00 2.08
N SER A 163 20.52 8.60 1.54
CA SER A 163 19.63 9.51 2.27
C SER A 163 18.65 8.69 3.09
N ALA A 164 19.18 7.98 4.08
CA ALA A 164 18.41 7.45 5.21
C ALA A 164 17.85 8.63 6.04
N LEU A 165 17.36 9.66 5.37
CA LEU A 165 16.63 10.73 6.01
C LEU A 165 15.35 10.11 6.53
N ASP A 166 15.27 10.03 7.84
CA ASP A 166 14.03 9.79 8.54
C ASP A 166 12.90 10.54 7.82
N PRO A 167 11.80 9.88 7.44
CA PRO A 167 10.66 10.57 6.81
C PRO A 167 10.24 11.84 7.55
N ALA A 168 10.47 11.92 8.87
CA ALA A 168 10.21 13.10 9.69
C ALA A 168 11.13 14.30 9.37
N ASN A 169 12.33 14.06 8.87
CA ASN A 169 13.34 15.10 8.60
C ASN A 169 13.48 15.45 7.11
N ARG A 170 12.65 14.86 6.27
CA ARG A 170 12.67 15.06 4.83
C ARG A 170 11.87 16.28 4.42
N THR A 171 12.43 17.12 3.54
CA THR A 171 11.68 18.21 2.91
C THR A 171 10.69 17.68 1.87
N ASP A 172 9.61 18.41 1.60
CA ASP A 172 8.65 18.05 0.55
C ASP A 172 9.29 18.00 -0.84
N ALA A 173 10.29 18.85 -1.12
CA ALA A 173 11.05 18.80 -2.38
C ALA A 173 11.82 17.49 -2.52
N GLN A 174 12.47 17.01 -1.46
CA GLN A 174 13.16 15.71 -1.46
C GLN A 174 12.16 14.55 -1.60
N ALA A 175 10.98 14.65 -0.96
CA ALA A 175 9.92 13.66 -1.10
C ALA A 175 9.44 13.54 -2.56
N LEU A 176 9.19 14.69 -3.20
CA LEU A 176 8.74 14.74 -4.59
C LEU A 176 9.81 14.21 -5.56
N GLU A 177 11.07 14.56 -5.38
CA GLU A 177 12.14 14.09 -6.26
C GLU A 177 12.33 12.57 -6.12
N THR A 178 12.32 12.04 -4.90
CA THR A 178 12.41 10.60 -4.66
C THR A 178 11.22 9.86 -5.28
N LEU A 179 10.00 10.41 -5.15
CA LEU A 179 8.80 9.86 -5.78
C LEU A 179 8.89 9.86 -7.31
N ARG A 180 9.44 10.92 -7.91
CA ARG A 180 9.67 10.99 -9.36
C ARG A 180 10.63 9.90 -9.83
N GLU A 181 11.76 9.73 -9.16
CA GLU A 181 12.71 8.68 -9.49
C GLU A 181 12.16 7.28 -9.25
N GLY A 182 11.41 7.06 -8.17
CA GLY A 182 10.69 5.82 -7.90
C GLY A 182 9.68 5.50 -9.00
N THR A 183 8.90 6.51 -9.44
CA THR A 183 7.96 6.35 -10.56
C THR A 183 8.69 5.99 -11.87
N ARG A 184 9.85 6.58 -12.14
CA ARG A 184 10.69 6.23 -13.32
C ARG A 184 11.19 4.78 -13.23
N LEU A 185 11.64 4.35 -12.06
CA LEU A 185 12.10 2.98 -11.84
C LEU A 185 10.95 1.98 -12.02
N ALA A 186 9.78 2.22 -11.43
CA ALA A 186 8.60 1.39 -11.59
C ALA A 186 8.17 1.29 -13.06
N ALA A 187 8.14 2.42 -13.79
CA ALA A 187 7.78 2.45 -15.20
C ALA A 187 8.76 1.63 -16.06
N ARG A 188 10.08 1.78 -15.84
CA ARG A 188 11.10 0.97 -16.53
C ARG A 188 11.00 -0.51 -16.22
N SER A 189 10.46 -0.87 -15.04
CA SER A 189 10.17 -2.24 -14.65
C SER A 189 8.83 -2.76 -15.20
N GLY A 190 8.12 -1.96 -16.01
CA GLY A 190 6.87 -2.33 -16.67
C GLY A 190 5.62 -2.13 -15.81
N TYR A 191 5.67 -1.33 -14.75
CA TYR A 191 4.51 -0.98 -13.92
C TYR A 191 4.04 0.43 -14.24
N THR A 192 2.72 0.61 -14.42
CA THR A 192 2.12 1.94 -14.56
C THR A 192 1.80 2.53 -13.18
N SER A 193 1.58 3.84 -13.13
CA SER A 193 1.30 4.57 -11.89
C SER A 193 -0.19 4.90 -11.70
N GLU A 194 -1.09 4.28 -12.45
CA GLU A 194 -2.53 4.62 -12.46
C GLU A 194 -3.18 4.48 -11.08
N ALA A 195 -2.87 3.39 -10.37
CA ALA A 195 -3.40 3.19 -9.02
C ALA A 195 -2.90 4.26 -8.04
N LEU A 196 -1.63 4.68 -8.14
CA LEU A 196 -1.10 5.78 -7.35
C LEU A 196 -1.74 7.12 -7.73
N GLN A 197 -1.98 7.37 -9.02
CA GLN A 197 -2.69 8.57 -9.47
C GLN A 197 -4.11 8.62 -8.91
N SER A 198 -4.83 7.51 -8.88
CA SER A 198 -6.15 7.39 -8.26
C SER A 198 -6.10 7.67 -6.77
N LEU A 199 -5.14 7.04 -6.07
CA LEU A 199 -4.91 7.23 -4.64
C LEU A 199 -4.69 8.71 -4.28
N VAL A 200 -3.72 9.37 -4.93
CA VAL A 200 -3.39 10.76 -4.60
C VAL A 200 -4.48 11.74 -5.03
N SER A 201 -5.26 11.41 -6.07
CA SER A 201 -6.40 12.24 -6.51
C SER A 201 -7.56 12.19 -5.51
N ALA A 202 -7.71 11.10 -4.78
CA ALA A 202 -8.75 10.93 -3.77
C ALA A 202 -8.39 11.59 -2.42
N LEU A 203 -7.12 11.91 -2.19
CA LEU A 203 -6.68 12.64 -1.00
C LEU A 203 -6.99 14.14 -1.16
N PRO A 204 -7.65 14.78 -0.18
CA PRO A 204 -7.93 16.21 -0.23
C PRO A 204 -6.62 17.02 -0.28
N ALA A 205 -6.51 17.96 -1.23
CA ALA A 205 -5.32 18.82 -1.33
C ALA A 205 -5.17 19.72 -0.09
N GLY A 206 -3.92 19.91 0.35
CA GLY A 206 -3.58 20.76 1.49
C GLY A 206 -3.83 20.11 2.86
N THR A 207 -4.27 18.85 2.91
CA THR A 207 -4.39 18.10 4.17
C THR A 207 -3.07 17.41 4.53
N PRO A 208 -2.78 17.18 5.82
CA PRO A 208 -1.63 16.40 6.24
C PRO A 208 -1.65 14.99 5.62
N THR A 209 -0.52 14.55 5.13
CA THR A 209 -0.38 13.19 4.59
C THR A 209 -0.60 12.17 5.70
N PRO A 210 -1.46 11.15 5.49
CA PRO A 210 -1.65 10.07 6.45
C PRO A 210 -0.33 9.41 6.85
N VAL A 211 -0.21 8.99 8.10
CA VAL A 211 1.04 8.40 8.65
C VAL A 211 1.56 7.27 7.78
N TRP A 212 0.67 6.36 7.36
CA TRP A 212 1.02 5.22 6.51
C TRP A 212 1.55 5.59 5.11
N ALA A 213 1.26 6.80 4.63
CA ALA A 213 1.70 7.27 3.31
C ALA A 213 2.91 8.22 3.37
N ARG A 214 3.39 8.58 4.56
CA ARG A 214 4.49 9.56 4.73
C ARG A 214 5.83 9.09 4.15
N SER A 215 6.06 7.80 4.05
CA SER A 215 7.25 7.29 3.39
C SER A 215 7.25 7.58 1.89
N LEU A 216 6.07 7.63 1.26
CA LEU A 216 5.89 7.83 -0.17
C LEU A 216 5.62 9.29 -0.56
N LEU A 217 4.74 9.97 0.17
CA LEU A 217 4.18 11.28 -0.21
C LEU A 217 4.82 12.44 0.59
N PRO A 218 4.77 13.68 0.08
CA PRO A 218 5.18 14.87 0.83
C PRO A 218 4.33 15.06 2.09
N SER A 219 4.73 15.98 2.98
CA SER A 219 4.07 16.21 4.28
C SER A 219 2.61 16.64 4.18
N GLN A 220 2.28 17.33 3.09
CA GLN A 220 0.90 17.67 2.73
C GLN A 220 0.54 17.07 1.38
N THR A 221 -0.72 16.62 1.26
CA THR A 221 -1.22 16.06 0.02
C THR A 221 -1.39 17.14 -1.03
N LEU A 222 -0.96 16.84 -2.25
CA LEU A 222 -1.10 17.72 -3.41
C LEU A 222 -2.29 17.34 -4.30
N GLY A 223 -3.01 16.28 -3.94
CA GLY A 223 -4.22 15.84 -4.63
C GLY A 223 -4.03 15.67 -6.16
N PRO A 224 -4.97 16.18 -6.97
CA PRO A 224 -4.92 16.03 -8.43
C PRO A 224 -3.68 16.64 -9.11
N ALA A 225 -3.02 17.62 -8.49
CA ALA A 225 -1.79 18.20 -9.03
C ALA A 225 -0.64 17.20 -9.01
N LEU A 226 -0.50 16.45 -7.91
CA LEU A 226 0.49 15.36 -7.80
C LEU A 226 0.20 14.22 -8.78
N ALA A 227 -1.06 13.86 -8.96
CA ALA A 227 -1.45 12.83 -9.93
C ALA A 227 -1.03 13.20 -11.36
N LYS A 228 -1.21 14.46 -11.77
CA LYS A 228 -0.75 14.97 -13.08
C LYS A 228 0.78 14.91 -13.21
N GLU A 229 1.50 15.27 -12.16
CA GLU A 229 2.97 15.21 -12.15
C GLU A 229 3.48 13.77 -12.27
N ILE A 230 2.92 12.84 -11.51
CA ILE A 230 3.24 11.40 -11.58
C ILE A 230 3.00 10.88 -13.00
N LYS A 231 1.88 11.20 -13.62
CA LYS A 231 1.55 10.81 -15.01
C LYS A 231 2.56 11.35 -16.02
N LYS A 232 2.99 12.62 -15.85
CA LYS A 232 3.99 13.24 -16.71
C LYS A 232 5.35 12.54 -16.59
N VAL A 233 5.76 12.19 -15.37
CA VAL A 233 7.01 11.48 -15.10
C VAL A 233 7.01 10.10 -15.74
N GLU A 234 5.90 9.34 -15.58
CA GLU A 234 5.72 8.03 -16.18
C GLU A 234 5.81 8.07 -17.71
N ARG A 235 5.08 8.99 -18.36
CA ARG A 235 5.12 9.16 -19.82
C ARG A 235 6.54 9.40 -20.33
N LYS A 236 7.27 10.30 -19.66
CA LYS A 236 8.68 10.56 -19.99
C LYS A 236 9.55 9.31 -19.87
N ALA A 237 9.34 8.50 -18.83
CA ALA A 237 10.09 7.27 -18.61
C ALA A 237 9.83 6.21 -19.67
N LEU A 238 8.63 6.21 -20.27
CA LEU A 238 8.19 5.29 -21.33
C LEU A 238 8.45 5.84 -22.74
N GLY A 239 9.07 7.01 -22.89
CA GLY A 239 9.32 7.64 -24.19
C GLY A 239 8.06 8.15 -24.91
N ARG A 240 7.00 8.50 -24.17
CA ARG A 240 5.68 8.92 -24.66
C ARG A 240 5.38 10.39 -24.35
#